data_e6a50b37d5e7f687af50bf0b9538d213
#
_entry.id   e6a50b37d5e7f687af50bf0b9538d213
#
_cell.length_a   1.000
_cell.length_b   1.000
_cell.length_c   1.000
_cell.angle_alpha   90.00
_cell.angle_beta   90.00
_cell.angle_gamma   90.00
#
_symmetry.space_group_name_H-M   'P 1'
#
loop_
_entity.id
_entity.type
_entity.pdbx_description
1 polymer ?
#
loop_
_entity_poly.entity_id
_entity_poly.type
_entity_poly.pdbx_seq_one_letter_code
_entity_poly.pdbx_strand_id
1 'polypeptide(L)'
;VGVMFMVVLGTFEWSSLRIMKKVPKSDAFVIILVSAVTVATDLAIAVCVGVIVSALVFAWEHAKHIYTNSYIDENGSKVYELHGPIFFGSVNNFLELFDVKNDPKDIIIEFKYSRVTDHSAIEAIDTLAERYAATGKTLHLRHLSEDCKQLLTKAADLVEVNVIEDPKYKVAD
;
A
#
# COMPACT_ATOMS: atom_id res chain seq x y z
N VAL A 1 49.66 5.77 -15.00
CA VAL A 1 48.76 4.78 -14.36
C VAL A 1 48.65 5.05 -12.85
N GLY A 2 49.77 5.25 -12.08
CA GLY A 2 49.73 5.47 -10.63
C GLY A 2 48.99 6.70 -10.17
N VAL A 3 49.10 7.82 -10.90
CA VAL A 3 48.38 9.07 -10.57
C VAL A 3 46.86 8.91 -10.78
N MET A 4 46.45 8.22 -11.85
CA MET A 4 45.01 7.93 -12.07
C MET A 4 44.44 7.05 -10.94
N PHE A 5 45.17 6.09 -10.46
CA PHE A 5 44.76 5.22 -9.37
C PHE A 5 44.59 6.02 -8.04
N MET A 6 45.48 6.95 -7.76
CA MET A 6 45.37 7.84 -6.61
C MET A 6 44.15 8.75 -6.72
N VAL A 7 43.86 9.30 -7.89
CA VAL A 7 42.67 10.14 -8.11
C VAL A 7 41.42 9.32 -7.92
N VAL A 8 41.35 8.08 -8.42
CA VAL A 8 40.17 7.19 -8.24
C VAL A 8 39.96 6.87 -6.75
N LEU A 9 41.01 6.56 -6.00
CA LEU A 9 40.90 6.31 -4.55
C LEU A 9 40.52 7.56 -3.76
N GLY A 10 40.97 8.74 -4.18
CA GLY A 10 40.65 10.03 -3.54
C GLY A 10 39.24 10.53 -3.87
N THR A 11 38.70 10.15 -5.04
CA THR A 11 37.34 10.52 -5.47
C THR A 11 36.29 9.51 -4.98
N PHE A 12 36.73 8.36 -4.50
CA PHE A 12 35.82 7.34 -3.99
C PHE A 12 35.22 7.79 -2.65
N GLU A 13 33.93 8.00 -2.67
CA GLU A 13 33.15 8.48 -1.52
C GLU A 13 32.89 7.33 -0.51
N TRP A 14 33.84 7.15 0.42
CA TRP A 14 33.75 6.14 1.48
C TRP A 14 32.54 6.32 2.40
N SER A 15 32.03 7.54 2.51
CA SER A 15 30.81 7.85 3.23
C SER A 15 29.58 7.19 2.63
N SER A 16 29.52 7.01 1.30
CA SER A 16 28.43 6.34 0.62
C SER A 16 28.23 4.90 1.08
N LEU A 17 29.32 4.17 1.34
CA LEU A 17 29.26 2.80 1.88
C LEU A 17 28.71 2.75 3.32
N ARG A 18 29.00 3.79 4.11
CA ARG A 18 28.48 3.91 5.48
C ARG A 18 27.01 4.29 5.51
N ILE A 19 26.59 5.16 4.60
CA ILE A 19 25.21 5.62 4.45
C ILE A 19 24.34 4.45 3.93
N MET A 20 24.86 3.60 3.08
CA MET A 20 24.13 2.45 2.50
C MET A 20 23.56 1.50 3.58
N LYS A 21 24.14 1.48 4.79
CA LYS A 21 23.57 0.72 5.93
C LYS A 21 22.38 1.41 6.61
N LYS A 22 22.15 2.70 6.36
CA LYS A 22 21.06 3.50 6.94
C LYS A 22 19.94 3.79 5.97
N VAL A 23 20.17 3.52 4.68
CA VAL A 23 19.20 3.78 3.60
C VAL A 23 18.23 2.60 3.49
N PRO A 24 16.95 2.82 3.15
CA PRO A 24 15.99 1.76 2.84
C PRO A 24 16.55 0.76 1.82
N LYS A 25 16.19 -0.49 1.96
CA LYS A 25 16.69 -1.57 1.06
C LYS A 25 16.41 -1.30 -0.41
N SER A 26 15.31 -0.62 -0.71
CA SER A 26 14.93 -0.21 -2.07
C SER A 26 15.95 0.74 -2.68
N ASP A 27 16.37 1.77 -1.95
CA ASP A 27 17.34 2.75 -2.45
C ASP A 27 18.74 2.15 -2.59
N ALA A 28 19.14 1.29 -1.65
CA ALA A 28 20.41 0.56 -1.74
C ALA A 28 20.45 -0.32 -3.00
N PHE A 29 19.34 -0.96 -3.35
CA PHE A 29 19.22 -1.75 -4.58
C PHE A 29 19.39 -0.88 -5.84
N VAL A 30 18.76 0.30 -5.87
CA VAL A 30 18.89 1.25 -6.99
C VAL A 30 20.35 1.69 -7.16
N ILE A 31 21.04 2.03 -6.07
CA ILE A 31 22.44 2.46 -6.10
C ILE A 31 23.35 1.35 -6.69
N ILE A 32 23.18 0.11 -6.23
CA ILE A 32 23.97 -1.02 -6.71
C ILE A 32 23.67 -1.29 -8.20
N LEU A 33 22.40 -1.27 -8.59
CA LEU A 33 21.97 -1.49 -9.96
C LEU A 33 22.57 -0.44 -10.91
N VAL A 34 22.42 0.84 -10.58
CA VAL A 34 22.96 1.95 -11.40
C VAL A 34 24.47 1.86 -11.51
N SER A 35 25.16 1.56 -10.40
CA SER A 35 26.62 1.39 -10.41
C SER A 35 27.05 0.23 -11.32
N ALA A 36 26.36 -0.90 -11.28
CA ALA A 36 26.64 -2.04 -12.15
C ALA A 36 26.40 -1.72 -13.63
N VAL A 37 25.30 -1.04 -13.93
CA VAL A 37 24.97 -0.60 -15.31
C VAL A 37 26.01 0.39 -15.82
N THR A 38 26.46 1.35 -14.98
CA THR A 38 27.49 2.33 -15.36
C THR A 38 28.80 1.67 -15.74
N VAL A 39 29.20 0.59 -15.04
CA VAL A 39 30.42 -0.15 -15.36
C VAL A 39 30.28 -0.98 -16.63
N ALA A 40 29.09 -1.52 -16.88
CA ALA A 40 28.83 -2.44 -18.00
C ALA A 40 28.49 -1.73 -19.33
N THR A 41 28.03 -0.48 -19.27
CA THR A 41 27.54 0.26 -20.44
C THR A 41 28.19 1.63 -20.54
N ASP A 42 27.39 2.68 -20.60
CA ASP A 42 27.78 4.07 -20.70
C ASP A 42 27.05 4.88 -19.61
N LEU A 43 27.68 5.95 -19.16
CA LEU A 43 27.13 6.86 -18.15
C LEU A 43 25.73 7.40 -18.54
N ALA A 44 25.52 7.73 -19.81
CA ALA A 44 24.24 8.24 -20.29
C ALA A 44 23.11 7.19 -20.14
N ILE A 45 23.39 5.95 -20.50
CA ILE A 45 22.47 4.82 -20.37
C ILE A 45 22.19 4.54 -18.89
N ALA A 46 23.23 4.55 -18.06
CA ALA A 46 23.11 4.31 -16.62
C ALA A 46 22.21 5.35 -15.93
N VAL A 47 22.33 6.63 -16.30
CA VAL A 47 21.48 7.71 -15.78
C VAL A 47 20.02 7.48 -16.20
N CYS A 48 19.75 7.16 -17.46
CA CYS A 48 18.38 6.87 -17.92
C CYS A 48 17.76 5.68 -17.15
N VAL A 49 18.50 4.58 -17.03
CA VAL A 49 18.05 3.40 -16.27
C VAL A 49 17.80 3.76 -14.80
N GLY A 50 18.72 4.51 -14.20
CA GLY A 50 18.61 4.96 -12.80
C GLY A 50 17.35 5.78 -12.55
N VAL A 51 17.05 6.75 -13.42
CA VAL A 51 15.84 7.59 -13.32
C VAL A 51 14.57 6.73 -13.44
N ILE A 52 14.52 5.83 -14.42
CA ILE A 52 13.36 4.95 -14.63
C ILE A 52 13.13 4.05 -13.41
N VAL A 53 14.17 3.36 -12.95
CA VAL A 53 14.05 2.44 -11.81
C VAL A 53 13.70 3.19 -10.53
N SER A 54 14.32 4.34 -10.28
CA SER A 54 14.02 5.18 -9.11
C SER A 54 12.57 5.69 -9.15
N ALA A 55 12.07 6.10 -10.31
CA ALA A 55 10.69 6.52 -10.48
C ALA A 55 9.70 5.37 -10.24
N LEU A 56 10.01 4.15 -10.71
CA LEU A 56 9.19 2.96 -10.47
C LEU A 56 9.15 2.58 -8.98
N VAL A 57 10.29 2.60 -8.30
CA VAL A 57 10.37 2.31 -6.87
C VAL A 57 9.58 3.34 -6.06
N PHE A 58 9.75 4.61 -6.38
CA PHE A 58 8.99 5.70 -5.75
C PHE A 58 7.48 5.54 -5.97
N ALA A 59 7.05 5.28 -7.20
CA ALA A 59 5.64 5.06 -7.52
C ALA A 59 5.07 3.85 -6.75
N TRP A 60 5.83 2.76 -6.68
CA TRP A 60 5.45 1.57 -5.94
C TRP A 60 5.29 1.81 -4.44
N GLU A 61 6.23 2.52 -3.81
CA GLU A 61 6.14 2.84 -2.39
C GLU A 61 4.97 3.76 -2.05
N HIS A 62 4.68 4.74 -2.93
CA HIS A 62 3.52 5.62 -2.76
C HIS A 62 2.19 4.89 -3.00
N ALA A 63 2.13 4.00 -4.01
CA ALA A 63 0.91 3.27 -4.33
C ALA A 63 0.44 2.37 -3.19
N LYS A 64 1.34 1.75 -2.43
CA LYS A 64 0.97 0.87 -1.30
C LYS A 64 0.75 1.60 0.04
N HIS A 65 0.84 2.93 0.04
CA HIS A 65 0.58 3.70 1.25
C HIS A 65 -0.93 3.79 1.51
N ILE A 66 -1.38 3.03 2.49
CA ILE A 66 -2.76 3.01 2.97
C ILE A 66 -2.77 3.35 4.45
N TYR A 67 -3.71 4.16 4.86
CA TYR A 67 -3.90 4.53 6.27
C TYR A 67 -5.37 4.70 6.59
N THR A 68 -5.71 4.71 7.86
CA THR A 68 -7.08 4.91 8.33
C THR A 68 -7.14 5.90 9.48
N ASN A 69 -8.20 6.69 9.50
CA ASN A 69 -8.64 7.42 10.67
C ASN A 69 -9.79 6.64 11.30
N SER A 70 -9.79 6.50 12.62
CA SER A 70 -10.87 5.80 13.29
C SER A 70 -11.53 6.66 14.35
N TYR A 71 -12.87 6.58 14.41
CA TYR A 71 -13.68 7.24 15.43
C TYR A 71 -14.84 6.33 15.83
N ILE A 72 -15.47 6.66 16.95
CA ILE A 72 -16.68 5.96 17.41
C ILE A 72 -17.90 6.79 17.03
N ASP A 73 -18.84 6.17 16.33
CA ASP A 73 -20.10 6.77 15.92
C ASP A 73 -21.08 6.90 17.12
N GLU A 74 -22.14 7.71 16.96
CA GLU A 74 -23.19 7.91 17.96
C GLU A 74 -23.85 6.59 18.41
N ASN A 75 -23.83 5.57 17.55
CA ASN A 75 -24.37 4.24 17.83
C ASN A 75 -23.39 3.31 18.58
N GLY A 76 -22.17 3.78 18.88
CA GLY A 76 -21.14 2.96 19.53
C GLY A 76 -20.35 2.06 18.57
N SER A 77 -20.60 2.15 17.26
CA SER A 77 -19.84 1.44 16.23
C SER A 77 -18.52 2.14 15.95
N LYS A 78 -17.46 1.39 15.72
CA LYS A 78 -16.17 1.97 15.31
C LYS A 78 -16.11 2.11 13.80
N VAL A 79 -15.91 3.35 13.34
CA VAL A 79 -15.80 3.68 11.94
C VAL A 79 -14.33 3.82 11.59
N TYR A 80 -13.88 3.08 10.59
CA TYR A 80 -12.56 3.18 9.98
C TYR A 80 -12.68 3.89 8.64
N GLU A 81 -12.28 5.15 8.58
CA GLU A 81 -12.25 5.94 7.36
C GLU A 81 -10.95 5.64 6.62
N LEU A 82 -11.06 4.88 5.55
CA LEU A 82 -9.93 4.33 4.81
C LEU A 82 -9.46 5.31 3.73
N HIS A 83 -8.15 5.53 3.67
CA HIS A 83 -7.49 6.37 2.68
C HIS A 83 -6.45 5.59 1.89
N GLY A 84 -6.51 5.69 0.56
CA GLY A 84 -5.60 5.01 -0.35
C GLY A 84 -6.20 3.78 -1.04
N PRO A 85 -5.61 3.31 -2.12
CA PRO A 85 -6.12 2.18 -2.87
C PRO A 85 -5.81 0.84 -2.19
N ILE A 86 -6.78 -0.08 -2.25
CA ILE A 86 -6.56 -1.47 -1.84
C ILE A 86 -6.30 -2.28 -3.10
N PHE A 87 -5.13 -2.90 -3.18
CA PHE A 87 -4.69 -3.78 -4.24
C PHE A 87 -3.67 -4.78 -3.69
N PHE A 88 -3.25 -5.74 -4.50
CA PHE A 88 -2.34 -6.82 -4.06
C PHE A 88 -1.10 -6.31 -3.28
N GLY A 89 -0.55 -5.14 -3.63
CA GLY A 89 0.62 -4.56 -2.98
C GLY A 89 0.35 -3.91 -1.63
N SER A 90 -0.90 -3.53 -1.31
CA SER A 90 -1.29 -2.90 -0.05
C SER A 90 -2.08 -3.81 0.91
N VAL A 91 -2.41 -5.04 0.50
CA VAL A 91 -3.22 -6.00 1.29
C VAL A 91 -2.69 -6.21 2.70
N ASN A 92 -1.38 -6.45 2.85
CA ASN A 92 -0.80 -6.68 4.18
C ASN A 92 -0.92 -5.44 5.06
N ASN A 93 -0.61 -4.26 4.51
CA ASN A 93 -0.75 -3.00 5.23
C ASN A 93 -2.22 -2.74 5.62
N PHE A 94 -3.16 -3.05 4.72
CA PHE A 94 -4.60 -2.95 4.98
C PHE A 94 -5.01 -3.82 6.18
N LEU A 95 -4.64 -5.09 6.19
CA LEU A 95 -5.02 -6.01 7.26
C LEU A 95 -4.41 -5.65 8.63
N GLU A 96 -3.28 -4.95 8.65
CA GLU A 96 -2.61 -4.48 9.88
C GLU A 96 -3.25 -3.23 10.48
N LEU A 97 -4.12 -2.52 9.75
CA LEU A 97 -4.79 -1.31 10.24
C LEU A 97 -5.86 -1.59 11.30
N PHE A 98 -6.35 -2.83 11.41
CA PHE A 98 -7.51 -3.19 12.21
C PHE A 98 -7.12 -3.96 13.48
N ASP A 99 -7.65 -3.51 14.62
CA ASP A 99 -7.46 -4.18 15.90
C ASP A 99 -8.67 -5.07 16.23
N VAL A 100 -8.75 -6.21 15.56
CA VAL A 100 -9.86 -7.17 15.68
C VAL A 100 -10.17 -7.57 17.12
N LYS A 101 -9.19 -7.56 18.02
CA LYS A 101 -9.36 -7.98 19.43
C LYS A 101 -10.06 -6.93 20.27
N ASN A 102 -9.64 -5.66 20.14
CA ASN A 102 -10.08 -4.58 21.02
C ASN A 102 -11.25 -3.76 20.42
N ASP A 103 -11.59 -3.95 19.15
CA ASP A 103 -12.68 -3.27 18.50
C ASP A 103 -14.06 -3.63 19.10
N PRO A 104 -15.06 -2.76 19.05
CA PRO A 104 -16.42 -3.05 19.51
C PRO A 104 -17.10 -4.13 18.66
N LYS A 105 -18.37 -4.41 18.94
CA LYS A 105 -19.13 -5.47 18.26
C LYS A 105 -19.42 -5.14 16.79
N ASP A 106 -19.70 -3.87 16.51
CA ASP A 106 -20.05 -3.40 15.18
C ASP A 106 -18.95 -2.49 14.63
N ILE A 107 -18.40 -2.86 13.47
CA ILE A 107 -17.32 -2.17 12.80
C ILE A 107 -17.79 -1.72 11.42
N ILE A 108 -17.48 -0.50 11.05
CA ILE A 108 -17.83 0.09 9.77
C ILE A 108 -16.53 0.49 9.07
N ILE A 109 -16.32 0.01 7.85
CA ILE A 109 -15.24 0.50 6.98
C ILE A 109 -15.87 1.44 5.95
N GLU A 110 -15.38 2.67 5.95
CA GLU A 110 -15.82 3.70 5.02
C GLU A 110 -14.83 3.82 3.84
N PHE A 111 -15.35 3.63 2.63
CA PHE A 111 -14.58 3.63 1.37
C PHE A 111 -14.63 4.96 0.63
N LYS A 112 -15.13 6.02 1.25
CA LYS A 112 -15.26 7.34 0.62
C LYS A 112 -13.97 7.84 -0.05
N TYR A 113 -12.82 7.57 0.57
CA TYR A 113 -11.49 8.00 0.11
C TYR A 113 -10.60 6.81 -0.29
N SER A 114 -11.20 5.66 -0.49
CA SER A 114 -10.52 4.44 -0.86
C SER A 114 -11.21 3.76 -2.04
N ARG A 115 -10.46 2.94 -2.77
CA ARG A 115 -10.98 2.18 -3.89
C ARG A 115 -10.44 0.74 -3.85
N VAL A 116 -11.33 -0.21 -4.07
CA VAL A 116 -10.98 -1.61 -4.30
C VAL A 116 -10.59 -1.76 -5.76
N THR A 117 -9.38 -2.18 -6.04
CA THR A 117 -8.80 -2.12 -7.40
C THR A 117 -8.72 -3.50 -8.06
N ASP A 118 -8.51 -4.56 -7.28
CA ASP A 118 -8.30 -5.90 -7.80
C ASP A 118 -8.93 -7.01 -6.93
N HIS A 119 -8.83 -8.24 -7.41
CA HIS A 119 -9.38 -9.40 -6.72
C HIS A 119 -8.72 -9.67 -5.37
N SER A 120 -7.42 -9.38 -5.23
CA SER A 120 -6.71 -9.55 -3.96
C SER A 120 -7.23 -8.62 -2.86
N ALA A 121 -7.71 -7.43 -3.25
CA ALA A 121 -8.36 -6.51 -2.34
C ALA A 121 -9.69 -7.06 -1.80
N ILE A 122 -10.46 -7.76 -2.65
CA ILE A 122 -11.71 -8.43 -2.24
C ILE A 122 -11.42 -9.55 -1.25
N GLU A 123 -10.45 -10.39 -1.56
CA GLU A 123 -10.00 -11.48 -0.68
C GLU A 123 -9.49 -10.95 0.68
N ALA A 124 -8.85 -9.80 0.68
CA ALA A 124 -8.41 -9.14 1.92
C ALA A 124 -9.59 -8.66 2.78
N ILE A 125 -10.64 -8.11 2.15
CA ILE A 125 -11.87 -7.69 2.84
C ILE A 125 -12.59 -8.91 3.40
N ASP A 126 -12.69 -9.99 2.65
CA ASP A 126 -13.27 -11.26 3.08
C ASP A 126 -12.52 -11.84 4.28
N THR A 127 -11.21 -11.97 4.16
CA THR A 127 -10.34 -12.40 5.27
C THR A 127 -10.53 -11.55 6.54
N LEU A 128 -10.71 -10.24 6.38
CA LEU A 128 -10.98 -9.35 7.50
C LEU A 128 -12.37 -9.60 8.10
N ALA A 129 -13.39 -9.81 7.26
CA ALA A 129 -14.76 -10.14 7.69
C ALA A 129 -14.79 -11.46 8.47
N GLU A 130 -14.10 -12.49 7.98
CA GLU A 130 -13.95 -13.77 8.69
C GLU A 130 -13.26 -13.60 10.06
N ARG A 131 -12.20 -12.79 10.14
CA ARG A 131 -11.51 -12.51 11.41
C ARG A 131 -12.43 -11.86 12.43
N TYR A 132 -13.26 -10.90 12.02
CA TYR A 132 -14.26 -10.27 12.89
C TYR A 132 -15.37 -11.25 13.27
N ALA A 133 -15.90 -12.01 12.32
CA ALA A 133 -16.93 -13.02 12.55
C ALA A 133 -16.47 -14.09 13.57
N ALA A 134 -15.22 -14.56 13.45
CA ALA A 134 -14.62 -15.50 14.41
C ALA A 134 -14.56 -14.98 15.85
N THR A 135 -14.60 -13.65 16.04
CA THR A 135 -14.67 -13.01 17.36
C THR A 135 -16.09 -12.58 17.74
N GLY A 136 -17.11 -12.97 16.96
CA GLY A 136 -18.52 -12.64 17.20
C GLY A 136 -18.85 -11.16 16.94
N LYS A 137 -18.09 -10.49 16.06
CA LYS A 137 -18.25 -9.10 15.68
C LYS A 137 -18.73 -9.02 14.23
N THR A 138 -19.40 -7.94 13.88
CA THR A 138 -19.97 -7.72 12.55
C THR A 138 -19.22 -6.62 11.82
N LEU A 139 -18.79 -6.90 10.59
CA LEU A 139 -18.17 -5.94 9.70
C LEU A 139 -19.18 -5.39 8.71
N HIS A 140 -19.22 -4.08 8.57
CA HIS A 140 -20.06 -3.37 7.63
C HIS A 140 -19.19 -2.54 6.68
N LEU A 141 -19.57 -2.50 5.40
CA LEU A 141 -18.94 -1.66 4.39
C LEU A 141 -19.86 -0.51 4.01
N ARG A 142 -19.33 0.70 3.92
CA ARG A 142 -20.09 1.91 3.59
C ARG A 142 -19.40 2.73 2.51
N HIS A 143 -20.19 3.42 1.66
CA HIS A 143 -19.72 4.28 0.57
C HIS A 143 -18.82 3.59 -0.46
N LEU A 144 -19.19 2.38 -0.85
CA LEU A 144 -18.54 1.65 -1.93
C LEU A 144 -18.83 2.32 -3.28
N SER A 145 -17.80 2.47 -4.13
CA SER A 145 -18.01 2.88 -5.53
C SER A 145 -18.76 1.80 -6.32
N GLU A 146 -19.39 2.18 -7.42
CA GLU A 146 -20.11 1.22 -8.29
C GLU A 146 -19.18 0.11 -8.80
N ASP A 147 -17.93 0.45 -9.15
CA ASP A 147 -16.92 -0.53 -9.54
C ASP A 147 -16.63 -1.53 -8.42
N CYS A 148 -16.51 -1.05 -7.18
CA CYS A 148 -16.30 -1.90 -6.01
C CYS A 148 -17.51 -2.81 -5.75
N LYS A 149 -18.74 -2.29 -5.89
CA LYS A 149 -19.97 -3.07 -5.76
C LYS A 149 -20.04 -4.17 -6.81
N GLN A 150 -19.72 -3.87 -8.08
CA GLN A 150 -19.70 -4.86 -9.15
C GLN A 150 -18.65 -5.97 -8.91
N LEU A 151 -17.48 -5.59 -8.39
CA LEU A 151 -16.43 -6.56 -8.05
C LEU A 151 -16.87 -7.45 -6.88
N LEU A 152 -17.44 -6.87 -5.82
CA LEU A 152 -17.99 -7.62 -4.69
C LEU A 152 -19.16 -8.51 -5.09
N THR A 153 -20.08 -8.02 -5.96
CA THR A 153 -21.21 -8.82 -6.45
C THR A 153 -20.76 -10.01 -7.30
N LYS A 154 -19.71 -9.84 -8.11
CA LYS A 154 -19.11 -10.96 -8.87
C LYS A 154 -18.41 -11.98 -7.97
N ALA A 155 -17.97 -11.55 -6.79
CA ALA A 155 -17.35 -12.39 -5.77
C ALA A 155 -18.34 -12.81 -4.66
N ALA A 156 -19.63 -12.55 -4.83
CA ALA A 156 -20.68 -12.76 -3.82
C ALA A 156 -20.82 -14.21 -3.30
N ASP A 157 -20.30 -15.19 -4.05
CA ASP A 157 -20.20 -16.58 -3.55
C ASP A 157 -19.07 -16.74 -2.49
N LEU A 158 -18.24 -15.71 -2.27
CA LEU A 158 -17.07 -15.75 -1.41
C LEU A 158 -17.17 -14.79 -0.20
N VAL A 159 -18.05 -13.78 -0.24
CA VAL A 159 -18.05 -12.69 0.75
C VAL A 159 -19.43 -12.47 1.35
N GLU A 160 -19.64 -12.89 2.59
CA GLU A 160 -20.79 -12.50 3.43
C GLU A 160 -20.46 -11.16 4.16
N VAL A 161 -20.48 -10.05 3.42
CA VAL A 161 -20.26 -8.74 4.01
C VAL A 161 -21.53 -7.89 3.94
N ASN A 162 -21.92 -7.30 5.08
CA ASN A 162 -23.05 -6.38 5.16
C ASN A 162 -22.68 -5.03 4.55
N VAL A 163 -23.33 -4.66 3.45
CA VAL A 163 -23.16 -3.34 2.83
C VAL A 163 -24.23 -2.40 3.39
N ILE A 164 -23.79 -1.30 4.00
CA ILE A 164 -24.67 -0.24 4.48
C ILE A 164 -24.57 0.94 3.50
N GLU A 165 -25.69 1.31 2.89
CA GLU A 165 -25.78 2.49 2.05
C GLU A 165 -26.31 3.69 2.83
N ASP A 166 -25.65 4.83 2.72
CA ASP A 166 -26.18 6.10 3.20
C ASP A 166 -27.04 6.73 2.10
N PRO A 167 -28.38 6.87 2.31
CA PRO A 167 -29.28 7.41 1.29
C PRO A 167 -29.00 8.89 0.96
N LYS A 168 -28.20 9.58 1.76
CA LYS A 168 -27.82 10.99 1.55
C LYS A 168 -26.52 11.17 0.78
N TYR A 169 -25.74 10.11 0.61
CA TYR A 169 -24.45 10.19 -0.04
C TYR A 169 -24.54 9.69 -1.49
N LYS A 170 -24.26 10.58 -2.45
CA LYS A 170 -24.03 10.21 -3.85
C LYS A 170 -22.53 10.26 -4.11
N VAL A 171 -21.94 9.14 -4.56
CA VAL A 171 -20.57 9.12 -5.06
C VAL A 171 -20.52 10.02 -6.29
N ALA A 172 -19.65 11.01 -6.28
CA ALA A 172 -19.37 11.79 -7.49
C ALA A 172 -18.60 10.88 -8.46
N ASP A 173 -19.16 10.69 -9.66
CA ASP A 173 -18.54 9.98 -10.78
C ASP A 173 -17.31 10.74 -11.32
#